data_1a79589ffba27cb83cca545c9b6ac64e
#
_entry.id   1a79589ffba27cb83cca545c9b6ac64e
#
_cell.length_a   1.000
_cell.length_b   1.000
_cell.length_c   1.000
_cell.angle_alpha   90.00
_cell.angle_beta   90.00
_cell.angle_gamma   90.00
#
_symmetry.space_group_name_H-M   'P 1'
#
loop_
_entity.id
_entity.type
_entity.pdbx_description
1 polymer ?
#
loop_
_entity_poly.entity_id
_entity_poly.type
_entity_poly.pdbx_seq_one_letter_code
_entity_poly.pdbx_strand_id
1 'polypeptide(L)'
;ARKLHPDIYNKVWTVDEKVTTLFVKGDIDCTLWGKQLRGNVGLQVVNTDQSSRAFNVDRGQCSSDQNCPADTNTAGAKYTDILPSLNLALELGNDQVLRFALARAMARPTLNDMRASFGFSVDNSLQILKGDAGNPLLKPTRANALDLTYEKYFGTKAYFAAAAFYKDLRSYVLRQDVTVDFTPYVNAGTALPPGGRLLGLINMPINSTGGDVKGLELAASMPLNMAAKWLDGFGIEAKYADISSSVNLSASAVATDGIDAGSSIPLPGLSRKSGAVTVYFEKWGFSARVARKYRSNFIGEVSDFAGDRRLTYVKGEGITDLQLGYEVQGGFAKGLSVLFQAYNLGNTEYVRYRGTPDNIVEKTKYGNTYLFGLNYKL
;
A
#
# COMPACT_ATOMS: atom_id res chain seq x y z
N ALA A 1 8.44 -39.82 -8.24
CA ALA A 1 9.02 -39.22 -7.03
C ALA A 1 8.92 -37.69 -7.10
N ARG A 2 8.62 -37.05 -5.97
CA ARG A 2 8.56 -35.59 -5.86
C ARG A 2 9.99 -35.04 -5.96
N LYS A 3 10.30 -34.20 -6.93
CA LYS A 3 11.62 -33.56 -6.98
C LYS A 3 11.74 -32.60 -5.78
N LEU A 4 12.82 -32.74 -5.03
CA LEU A 4 13.14 -31.89 -3.87
C LEU A 4 13.90 -30.63 -4.32
N HIS A 5 13.34 -29.92 -5.30
CA HIS A 5 13.93 -28.69 -5.83
C HIS A 5 13.72 -27.52 -4.85
N PRO A 6 14.74 -26.69 -4.56
CA PRO A 6 14.64 -25.59 -3.60
C PRO A 6 13.54 -24.59 -3.95
N ASP A 7 13.34 -24.28 -5.22
CA ASP A 7 12.27 -23.37 -5.67
C ASP A 7 10.85 -23.92 -5.47
N ILE A 8 10.71 -25.24 -5.32
CA ILE A 8 9.45 -25.91 -4.99
C ILE A 8 9.22 -25.82 -3.48
N TYR A 9 10.20 -26.24 -2.67
CA TYR A 9 10.06 -26.26 -1.21
C TYR A 9 9.89 -24.89 -0.60
N ASN A 10 10.63 -23.86 -1.07
CA ASN A 10 10.49 -22.49 -0.60
C ASN A 10 9.10 -21.87 -0.92
N LYS A 11 8.36 -22.47 -1.85
CA LYS A 11 7.01 -22.03 -2.23
C LYS A 11 5.89 -22.87 -1.60
N VAL A 12 6.25 -23.90 -0.83
CA VAL A 12 5.29 -24.78 -0.12
C VAL A 12 5.28 -24.39 1.36
N TRP A 13 4.26 -23.67 1.75
CA TRP A 13 4.05 -23.27 3.14
C TRP A 13 2.56 -23.17 3.45
N THR A 14 2.23 -23.25 4.72
CA THR A 14 0.88 -23.03 5.26
C THR A 14 0.95 -21.95 6.34
N VAL A 15 -0.09 -21.16 6.45
CA VAL A 15 -0.31 -20.24 7.56
C VAL A 15 -1.69 -20.54 8.14
N ASP A 16 -1.74 -20.77 9.44
CA ASP A 16 -2.95 -20.94 10.22
C ASP A 16 -3.13 -19.71 11.10
N GLU A 17 -4.28 -19.06 11.01
CA GLU A 17 -4.66 -17.91 11.85
C GLU A 17 -6.00 -18.19 12.55
N LYS A 18 -6.03 -18.01 13.87
CA LYS A 18 -7.26 -17.98 14.68
C LYS A 18 -7.41 -16.59 15.26
N VAL A 19 -8.47 -15.90 14.86
CA VAL A 19 -8.75 -14.53 15.30
C VAL A 19 -10.05 -14.49 16.07
N THR A 20 -9.98 -14.06 17.32
CA THR A 20 -11.14 -13.85 18.18
C THR A 20 -11.29 -12.36 18.42
N THR A 21 -12.46 -11.81 18.12
CA THR A 21 -12.75 -10.39 18.27
C THR A 21 -13.95 -10.18 19.17
N LEU A 22 -13.79 -9.32 20.17
CA LEU A 22 -14.86 -8.78 21.00
C LEU A 22 -14.92 -7.27 20.80
N PHE A 23 -16.11 -6.70 20.75
CA PHE A 23 -16.26 -5.26 20.64
C PHE A 23 -17.50 -4.75 21.40
N VAL A 24 -17.39 -3.48 21.78
CA VAL A 24 -18.51 -2.67 22.30
C VAL A 24 -18.52 -1.33 21.57
N LYS A 25 -19.70 -0.85 21.23
CA LYS A 25 -19.91 0.43 20.56
C LYS A 25 -21.04 1.18 21.26
N GLY A 26 -20.86 2.47 21.51
CA GLY A 26 -21.88 3.42 21.92
C GLY A 26 -22.09 4.49 20.85
N ASP A 27 -23.34 4.80 20.52
CA ASP A 27 -23.65 5.89 19.62
C ASP A 27 -23.89 7.18 20.41
N ILE A 28 -23.48 8.30 19.84
CA ILE A 28 -23.60 9.65 20.40
C ILE A 28 -24.55 10.42 19.50
N ASP A 29 -25.63 10.94 20.09
CA ASP A 29 -26.57 11.83 19.43
C ASP A 29 -27.05 12.87 20.45
N CYS A 30 -26.50 14.06 20.38
CA CYS A 30 -26.77 15.14 21.33
C CYS A 30 -26.61 16.53 20.73
N THR A 31 -26.98 17.54 21.48
CA THR A 31 -26.77 18.93 21.09
C THR A 31 -25.60 19.50 21.87
N LEU A 32 -24.60 20.02 21.15
CA LEU A 32 -23.43 20.71 21.72
C LEU A 32 -23.39 22.14 21.20
N TRP A 33 -23.41 23.13 22.10
CA TRP A 33 -23.45 24.57 21.77
C TRP A 33 -24.58 24.94 20.77
N GLY A 34 -25.75 24.30 20.93
CA GLY A 34 -26.90 24.52 20.03
C GLY A 34 -26.76 23.89 18.64
N LYS A 35 -25.75 23.03 18.44
CA LYS A 35 -25.48 22.30 17.20
C LYS A 35 -25.65 20.79 17.39
N GLN A 36 -26.11 20.11 16.36
CA GLN A 36 -26.23 18.66 16.38
C GLN A 36 -24.85 18.00 16.35
N LEU A 37 -24.56 17.21 17.37
CA LEU A 37 -23.37 16.37 17.44
C LEU A 37 -23.79 14.91 17.35
N ARG A 38 -23.27 14.21 16.34
CA ARG A 38 -23.45 12.76 16.17
C ARG A 38 -22.10 12.06 16.13
N GLY A 39 -22.09 10.81 16.55
CA GLY A 39 -20.86 10.04 16.52
C GLY A 39 -20.98 8.69 17.16
N ASN A 40 -19.82 8.11 17.41
CA ASN A 40 -19.72 6.87 18.15
C ASN A 40 -18.38 6.79 18.89
N VAL A 41 -18.39 6.03 19.98
CA VAL A 41 -17.19 5.57 20.68
C VAL A 41 -17.20 4.04 20.65
N GLY A 42 -16.04 3.46 20.41
CA GLY A 42 -15.90 2.01 20.33
C GLY A 42 -14.64 1.50 20.99
N LEU A 43 -14.71 0.26 21.44
CA LEU A 43 -13.55 -0.49 21.90
C LEU A 43 -13.62 -1.89 21.31
N GLN A 44 -12.58 -2.28 20.60
CA GLN A 44 -12.43 -3.61 20.03
C GLN A 44 -11.20 -4.28 20.62
N VAL A 45 -11.32 -5.53 21.03
CA VAL A 45 -10.23 -6.38 21.49
C VAL A 45 -10.08 -7.52 20.52
N VAL A 46 -8.91 -7.65 19.91
CA VAL A 46 -8.58 -8.66 18.90
C VAL A 46 -7.48 -9.54 19.45
N ASN A 47 -7.77 -10.82 19.66
CA ASN A 47 -6.79 -11.84 20.01
C ASN A 47 -6.47 -12.67 18.78
N THR A 48 -5.19 -12.77 18.43
CA THR A 48 -4.69 -13.54 17.28
C THR A 48 -3.72 -14.60 17.74
N ASP A 49 -3.92 -15.82 17.25
CA ASP A 49 -3.00 -16.95 17.35
C ASP A 49 -2.64 -17.37 15.93
N GLN A 50 -1.41 -17.11 15.52
CA GLN A 50 -0.91 -17.39 14.18
C GLN A 50 0.25 -18.35 14.22
N SER A 51 0.33 -19.26 13.24
CA SER A 51 1.46 -20.14 13.02
C SER A 51 1.70 -20.37 11.54
N SER A 52 2.94 -20.65 11.18
CA SER A 52 3.30 -21.04 9.82
C SER A 52 4.17 -22.29 9.84
N ARG A 53 3.95 -23.16 8.87
CA ARG A 53 4.74 -24.38 8.65
C ARG A 53 5.28 -24.38 7.22
N ALA A 54 6.58 -24.63 7.07
CA ALA A 54 7.27 -24.66 5.79
C ALA A 54 8.52 -25.53 5.87
N PHE A 55 9.39 -25.40 4.89
CA PHE A 55 10.68 -26.08 4.83
C PHE A 55 11.83 -25.09 4.90
N ASN A 56 12.89 -25.48 5.61
CA ASN A 56 14.21 -24.85 5.52
C ASN A 56 15.02 -25.61 4.46
N VAL A 57 15.61 -24.91 3.52
CA VAL A 57 16.37 -25.50 2.43
C VAL A 57 17.80 -24.97 2.42
N ASP A 58 18.76 -25.87 2.59
CA ASP A 58 20.16 -25.56 2.35
C ASP A 58 20.48 -25.73 0.85
N ARG A 59 20.57 -24.61 0.15
CA ARG A 59 20.86 -24.58 -1.30
C ARG A 59 22.30 -24.96 -1.61
N GLY A 60 23.21 -24.86 -0.63
CA GLY A 60 24.62 -25.24 -0.79
C GLY A 60 24.82 -26.74 -0.85
N GLN A 61 23.84 -27.54 -0.42
CA GLN A 61 23.89 -28.99 -0.40
C GLN A 61 23.07 -29.67 -1.52
N CYS A 62 22.60 -28.92 -2.49
CA CYS A 62 21.86 -29.50 -3.59
C CYS A 62 22.73 -30.41 -4.43
N SER A 63 22.19 -31.61 -4.79
CA SER A 63 22.83 -32.50 -5.77
C SER A 63 22.81 -31.86 -7.18
N SER A 64 23.55 -32.50 -8.12
CA SER A 64 23.54 -32.08 -9.55
C SER A 64 22.13 -32.01 -10.15
N ASP A 65 21.18 -32.83 -9.63
CA ASP A 65 19.78 -32.83 -10.03
C ASP A 65 18.94 -31.80 -9.31
N GLN A 66 19.57 -30.85 -8.58
CA GLN A 66 18.94 -29.82 -7.75
C GLN A 66 18.01 -30.43 -6.67
N ASN A 67 18.35 -31.61 -6.16
CA ASN A 67 17.68 -32.21 -5.03
C ASN A 67 18.39 -31.77 -3.75
N CYS A 68 17.72 -30.94 -2.94
CA CYS A 68 18.29 -30.28 -1.77
C CYS A 68 17.73 -30.87 -0.47
N PRO A 69 18.54 -31.01 0.57
CA PRO A 69 18.05 -31.34 1.91
C PRO A 69 17.06 -30.28 2.37
N ALA A 70 15.97 -30.70 2.97
CA ALA A 70 14.94 -29.81 3.48
C ALA A 70 14.34 -30.34 4.78
N ASP A 71 14.37 -29.52 5.82
CA ASP A 71 13.78 -29.81 7.12
C ASP A 71 12.49 -29.00 7.32
N THR A 72 11.55 -29.59 8.09
CA THR A 72 10.32 -28.85 8.43
C THR A 72 10.59 -27.80 9.50
N ASN A 73 10.09 -26.60 9.25
CA ASN A 73 10.08 -25.49 10.20
C ASN A 73 8.65 -25.10 10.56
N THR A 74 8.37 -24.90 11.86
CA THR A 74 7.09 -24.41 12.34
C THR A 74 7.34 -23.37 13.40
N ALA A 75 6.79 -22.17 13.20
CA ALA A 75 6.87 -21.07 14.13
C ALA A 75 5.61 -20.22 14.09
N GLY A 76 5.36 -19.41 15.12
CA GLY A 76 4.18 -18.56 15.20
C GLY A 76 4.22 -17.60 16.37
N ALA A 77 3.22 -16.71 16.44
CA ALA A 77 3.08 -15.72 17.47
C ALA A 77 1.63 -15.59 17.96
N LYS A 78 1.47 -15.24 19.23
CA LYS A 78 0.18 -14.88 19.83
C LYS A 78 0.26 -13.45 20.33
N TYR A 79 -0.80 -12.69 20.08
CA TYR A 79 -0.89 -11.30 20.54
C TYR A 79 -2.33 -10.85 20.70
N THR A 80 -2.51 -9.80 21.49
CA THR A 80 -3.79 -9.15 21.71
C THR A 80 -3.67 -7.67 21.43
N ASP A 81 -4.58 -7.14 20.62
CA ASP A 81 -4.68 -5.72 20.32
C ASP A 81 -5.94 -5.11 20.92
N ILE A 82 -5.79 -3.95 21.56
CA ILE A 82 -6.88 -3.15 22.09
C ILE A 82 -6.98 -1.90 21.24
N LEU A 83 -8.12 -1.74 20.56
CA LEU A 83 -8.36 -0.78 19.49
C LEU A 83 -9.52 0.15 19.88
N PRO A 84 -9.26 1.21 20.66
CA PRO A 84 -10.25 2.25 20.91
C PRO A 84 -10.48 3.10 19.68
N SER A 85 -11.71 3.61 19.52
CA SER A 85 -12.09 4.53 18.46
C SER A 85 -13.11 5.56 18.95
N LEU A 86 -13.00 6.79 18.44
CA LEU A 86 -13.95 7.88 18.63
C LEU A 86 -14.15 8.56 17.28
N ASN A 87 -15.40 8.69 16.86
CA ASN A 87 -15.76 9.44 15.65
C ASN A 87 -16.86 10.44 16.03
N LEU A 88 -16.68 11.70 15.70
CA LEU A 88 -17.60 12.78 15.96
C LEU A 88 -17.87 13.57 14.68
N ALA A 89 -19.12 13.98 14.49
CA ALA A 89 -19.55 14.87 13.41
C ALA A 89 -20.43 15.97 14.01
N LEU A 90 -19.95 17.20 13.96
CA LEU A 90 -20.62 18.39 14.42
C LEU A 90 -21.23 19.14 13.23
N GLU A 91 -22.53 19.29 13.19
CA GLU A 91 -23.25 20.09 12.18
C GLU A 91 -23.14 21.58 12.55
N LEU A 92 -22.32 22.33 11.82
CA LEU A 92 -22.11 23.75 12.10
C LEU A 92 -23.26 24.66 11.62
N GLY A 93 -24.22 24.10 10.86
CA GLY A 93 -25.28 24.81 10.15
C GLY A 93 -24.86 25.24 8.75
N ASN A 94 -25.81 25.70 7.94
CA ASN A 94 -25.59 26.11 6.55
C ASN A 94 -24.87 25.02 5.73
N ASP A 95 -25.27 23.75 5.89
CA ASP A 95 -24.68 22.57 5.21
C ASP A 95 -23.16 22.43 5.43
N GLN A 96 -22.68 22.74 6.62
CA GLN A 96 -21.29 22.58 7.02
C GLN A 96 -21.18 21.50 8.10
N VAL A 97 -20.19 20.64 7.98
CA VAL A 97 -19.91 19.59 8.95
C VAL A 97 -18.43 19.59 9.30
N LEU A 98 -18.14 19.52 10.59
CA LEU A 98 -16.79 19.28 11.10
C LEU A 98 -16.74 17.87 11.66
N ARG A 99 -15.81 17.06 11.16
CA ARG A 99 -15.58 15.70 11.63
C ARG A 99 -14.26 15.59 12.37
N PHE A 100 -14.27 14.85 13.45
CA PHE A 100 -13.11 14.54 14.24
C PHE A 100 -13.07 13.05 14.51
N ALA A 101 -11.91 12.42 14.32
CA ALA A 101 -11.73 11.01 14.65
C ALA A 101 -10.40 10.76 15.37
N LEU A 102 -10.47 9.88 16.36
CA LEU A 102 -9.32 9.29 17.03
C LEU A 102 -9.46 7.79 16.96
N ALA A 103 -8.40 7.09 16.60
CA ALA A 103 -8.42 5.63 16.58
C ALA A 103 -7.03 5.05 16.82
N ARG A 104 -6.99 3.90 17.49
CA ARG A 104 -5.90 2.96 17.32
C ARG A 104 -6.30 1.94 16.28
N ALA A 105 -5.50 1.82 15.22
CA ALA A 105 -5.72 0.90 14.13
C ALA A 105 -4.60 -0.14 14.06
N MET A 106 -4.91 -1.31 13.49
CA MET A 106 -3.93 -2.32 13.17
C MET A 106 -4.13 -2.86 11.75
N ALA A 107 -3.03 -3.28 11.12
CA ALA A 107 -3.04 -4.02 9.87
C ALA A 107 -2.16 -5.27 10.03
N ARG A 108 -2.75 -6.45 9.81
CA ARG A 108 -2.02 -7.72 9.92
C ARG A 108 -0.99 -7.84 8.79
N PRO A 109 0.15 -8.54 9.02
CA PRO A 109 1.11 -8.84 7.98
C PRO A 109 0.46 -9.64 6.84
N THR A 110 1.05 -9.60 5.65
CA THR A 110 0.59 -10.45 4.55
C THR A 110 0.93 -11.92 4.84
N LEU A 111 0.11 -12.85 4.33
CA LEU A 111 0.36 -14.28 4.52
C LEU A 111 1.73 -14.70 3.97
N ASN A 112 2.15 -14.09 2.86
CA ASN A 112 3.46 -14.37 2.28
C ASN A 112 4.62 -13.90 3.18
N ASP A 113 4.45 -12.79 3.90
CA ASP A 113 5.47 -12.33 4.84
C ASP A 113 5.58 -13.22 6.07
N MET A 114 4.50 -13.90 6.45
CA MET A 114 4.45 -14.81 7.60
C MET A 114 4.90 -16.24 7.27
N ARG A 115 5.32 -16.54 6.04
CA ARG A 115 5.79 -17.89 5.69
C ARG A 115 6.99 -18.30 6.55
N ALA A 116 7.02 -19.55 6.99
CA ALA A 116 8.14 -20.12 7.74
C ALA A 116 9.25 -20.66 6.84
N SER A 117 9.11 -20.53 5.50
CA SER A 117 10.13 -20.97 4.56
C SER A 117 11.39 -20.12 4.64
N PHE A 118 12.53 -20.80 4.58
CA PHE A 118 13.84 -20.23 4.69
C PHE A 118 14.78 -20.94 3.72
N GLY A 119 15.59 -20.19 2.99
CA GLY A 119 16.61 -20.74 2.11
C GLY A 119 17.86 -19.88 2.14
N PHE A 120 19.03 -20.50 2.13
CA PHE A 120 20.31 -19.81 2.17
C PHE A 120 21.38 -20.51 1.31
N SER A 121 22.43 -19.77 0.99
CA SER A 121 23.64 -20.24 0.32
C SER A 121 24.80 -19.29 0.60
N VAL A 122 26.01 -19.66 0.16
CA VAL A 122 27.14 -18.72 0.19
C VAL A 122 26.96 -17.67 -0.89
N ASP A 123 26.99 -16.40 -0.50
CA ASP A 123 27.15 -15.26 -1.42
C ASP A 123 28.65 -15.09 -1.75
N ASN A 124 29.03 -15.45 -2.98
CA ASN A 124 30.42 -15.42 -3.41
C ASN A 124 30.99 -13.99 -3.54
N SER A 125 30.15 -12.98 -3.68
CA SER A 125 30.57 -11.57 -3.77
C SER A 125 30.91 -11.01 -2.39
N LEU A 126 30.08 -11.31 -1.40
CA LEU A 126 30.23 -10.83 -0.03
C LEU A 126 31.04 -11.79 0.85
N GLN A 127 31.29 -13.03 0.39
CA GLN A 127 31.93 -14.09 1.13
C GLN A 127 31.27 -14.37 2.49
N ILE A 128 29.94 -14.38 2.52
CA ILE A 128 29.10 -14.67 3.70
C ILE A 128 27.98 -15.62 3.35
N LEU A 129 27.35 -16.21 4.38
CA LEU A 129 26.05 -16.88 4.20
C LEU A 129 24.95 -15.81 3.99
N LYS A 130 24.17 -15.99 2.93
CA LYS A 130 23.05 -15.09 2.60
C LYS A 130 21.80 -15.91 2.26
N GLY A 131 20.65 -15.44 2.71
CA GLY A 131 19.37 -16.11 2.50
C GLY A 131 18.18 -15.19 2.39
N ASP A 132 17.02 -15.80 2.11
CA ASP A 132 15.72 -15.15 2.18
C ASP A 132 14.74 -15.98 3.03
N ALA A 133 13.86 -15.29 3.76
CA ALA A 133 12.87 -15.92 4.61
C ALA A 133 11.58 -15.09 4.67
N GLY A 134 10.50 -15.72 5.12
CA GLY A 134 9.42 -15.04 5.79
C GLY A 134 9.67 -14.95 7.28
N ASN A 135 8.71 -14.44 8.04
CA ASN A 135 8.81 -14.30 9.48
C ASN A 135 7.47 -14.61 10.16
N PRO A 136 7.26 -15.84 10.65
CA PRO A 136 6.02 -16.22 11.33
C PRO A 136 5.78 -15.48 12.66
N LEU A 137 6.81 -14.82 13.20
CA LEU A 137 6.75 -14.08 14.46
C LEU A 137 6.29 -12.63 14.29
N LEU A 138 5.97 -12.21 13.06
CA LEU A 138 5.51 -10.85 12.77
C LEU A 138 4.28 -10.48 13.59
N LYS A 139 4.28 -9.27 14.09
CA LYS A 139 3.14 -8.62 14.72
C LYS A 139 2.52 -7.61 13.76
N PRO A 140 1.26 -7.22 13.95
CA PRO A 140 0.62 -6.21 13.11
C PRO A 140 1.37 -4.87 13.08
N THR A 141 1.27 -4.18 11.95
CA THR A 141 1.49 -2.74 11.92
C THR A 141 0.43 -2.08 12.77
N ARG A 142 0.82 -1.18 13.66
CA ARG A 142 -0.08 -0.46 14.57
C ARG A 142 0.11 1.04 14.41
N ALA A 143 -1.00 1.77 14.42
CA ALA A 143 -0.99 3.22 14.35
C ALA A 143 -1.98 3.84 15.35
N ASN A 144 -1.59 4.98 15.93
CA ASN A 144 -2.54 5.90 16.54
C ASN A 144 -2.86 6.99 15.51
N ALA A 145 -4.12 7.16 15.18
CA ALA A 145 -4.59 8.07 14.14
C ALA A 145 -5.42 9.21 14.75
N LEU A 146 -5.20 10.40 14.22
CA LEU A 146 -5.99 11.60 14.43
C LEU A 146 -6.39 12.14 13.08
N ASP A 147 -7.69 12.36 12.86
CA ASP A 147 -8.24 12.91 11.62
C ASP A 147 -9.17 14.08 11.95
N LEU A 148 -9.08 15.16 11.17
CA LEU A 148 -9.95 16.33 11.24
C LEU A 148 -10.38 16.68 9.82
N THR A 149 -11.70 16.75 9.58
CA THR A 149 -12.24 17.04 8.25
C THR A 149 -13.31 18.14 8.36
N TYR A 150 -13.19 19.16 7.53
CA TYR A 150 -14.24 20.14 7.29
C TYR A 150 -14.90 19.89 5.94
N GLU A 151 -16.22 19.90 5.93
CA GLU A 151 -17.03 19.69 4.72
C GLU A 151 -18.03 20.84 4.58
N LYS A 152 -18.18 21.34 3.37
CA LYS A 152 -19.22 22.30 2.98
C LYS A 152 -19.94 21.78 1.75
N TYR A 153 -21.25 21.66 1.87
CA TYR A 153 -22.12 21.25 0.77
C TYR A 153 -22.85 22.47 0.20
N PHE A 154 -23.09 22.44 -1.11
CA PHE A 154 -23.80 23.50 -1.85
C PHE A 154 -24.92 22.82 -2.65
N GLY A 155 -26.09 22.64 -2.02
CA GLY A 155 -27.17 21.84 -2.56
C GLY A 155 -26.79 20.36 -2.66
N THR A 156 -27.29 19.67 -3.70
CA THR A 156 -27.18 18.22 -3.83
C THR A 156 -25.98 17.73 -4.66
N LYS A 157 -25.29 18.63 -5.37
CA LYS A 157 -24.28 18.24 -6.38
C LYS A 157 -22.91 18.88 -6.19
N ALA A 158 -22.80 19.89 -5.35
CA ALA A 158 -21.52 20.57 -5.13
C ALA A 158 -21.06 20.42 -3.70
N TYR A 159 -19.77 20.19 -3.50
CA TYR A 159 -19.15 20.14 -2.19
C TYR A 159 -17.68 20.59 -2.24
N PHE A 160 -17.20 21.02 -1.10
CA PHE A 160 -15.79 21.21 -0.79
C PHE A 160 -15.48 20.45 0.50
N ALA A 161 -14.36 19.73 0.53
CA ALA A 161 -13.84 19.07 1.72
C ALA A 161 -12.35 19.34 1.88
N ALA A 162 -11.93 19.59 3.12
CA ALA A 162 -10.54 19.73 3.52
C ALA A 162 -10.29 18.81 4.73
N ALA A 163 -9.34 17.91 4.63
CA ALA A 163 -8.97 16.99 5.70
C ALA A 163 -7.49 17.16 6.07
N ALA A 164 -7.20 17.11 7.37
CA ALA A 164 -5.87 17.00 7.92
C ALA A 164 -5.78 15.75 8.77
N PHE A 165 -4.69 15.01 8.68
CA PHE A 165 -4.50 13.81 9.47
C PHE A 165 -3.06 13.66 9.96
N TYR A 166 -2.93 12.92 11.08
CA TYR A 166 -1.66 12.49 11.65
C TYR A 166 -1.77 11.04 12.12
N LYS A 167 -0.85 10.19 11.71
CA LYS A 167 -0.78 8.78 12.11
C LYS A 167 0.61 8.50 12.66
N ASP A 168 0.67 8.21 13.96
CA ASP A 168 1.86 7.72 14.65
C ASP A 168 1.93 6.20 14.48
N LEU A 169 2.82 5.74 13.62
CA LEU A 169 3.07 4.32 13.38
C LEU A 169 3.90 3.76 14.54
N ARG A 170 3.26 2.97 15.41
CA ARG A 170 3.93 2.33 16.56
C ARG A 170 4.81 1.16 16.14
N SER A 171 4.49 0.54 15.02
CA SER A 171 5.27 -0.49 14.34
C SER A 171 4.95 -0.47 12.85
N TYR A 172 5.89 -0.88 12.03
CA TYR A 172 5.71 -1.06 10.59
C TYR A 172 6.46 -2.30 10.14
N VAL A 173 5.85 -3.12 9.28
CA VAL A 173 6.50 -4.29 8.72
C VAL A 173 7.25 -3.89 7.46
N LEU A 174 8.56 -4.12 7.46
CA LEU A 174 9.42 -3.82 6.32
C LEU A 174 10.40 -4.98 6.11
N ARG A 175 10.58 -5.39 4.85
CA ARG A 175 11.58 -6.39 4.46
C ARG A 175 12.96 -5.73 4.42
N GLN A 176 13.92 -6.35 5.10
CA GLN A 176 15.29 -5.86 5.17
C GLN A 176 16.26 -6.97 5.56
N ASP A 177 17.56 -6.72 5.37
CA ASP A 177 18.60 -7.66 5.77
C ASP A 177 18.79 -7.64 7.28
N VAL A 178 18.81 -8.82 7.86
CA VAL A 178 19.03 -9.06 9.29
C VAL A 178 20.24 -9.96 9.45
N THR A 179 21.15 -9.58 10.34
CA THR A 179 22.28 -10.43 10.71
C THR A 179 21.80 -11.64 11.52
N VAL A 180 22.12 -12.83 11.06
CA VAL A 180 21.70 -14.09 11.69
C VAL A 180 22.91 -15.01 11.89
N ASP A 181 22.94 -15.71 13.02
CA ASP A 181 23.83 -16.82 13.26
C ASP A 181 23.28 -18.09 12.59
N PHE A 182 23.98 -18.60 11.60
CA PHE A 182 23.58 -19.79 10.86
C PHE A 182 23.98 -21.10 11.52
N THR A 183 24.67 -21.07 12.67
CA THR A 183 25.08 -22.27 13.41
C THR A 183 23.97 -23.32 13.54
N PRO A 184 22.70 -22.97 13.85
CA PRO A 184 21.63 -23.96 13.95
C PRO A 184 21.17 -24.56 12.62
N TYR A 185 21.55 -23.99 11.48
CA TYR A 185 21.06 -24.35 10.15
C TYR A 185 22.10 -25.04 9.29
N VAL A 186 23.37 -25.08 9.72
CA VAL A 186 24.48 -25.71 8.99
C VAL A 186 24.77 -27.10 9.53
N ASN A 187 25.23 -27.97 8.65
CA ASN A 187 25.70 -29.34 8.99
C ASN A 187 27.01 -29.62 8.25
N ALA A 188 27.54 -30.82 8.42
CA ALA A 188 28.85 -31.20 7.86
C ALA A 188 28.96 -31.08 6.33
N GLY A 189 27.82 -31.06 5.61
CA GLY A 189 27.80 -30.95 4.16
C GLY A 189 27.52 -29.51 3.68
N THR A 190 27.20 -28.54 4.57
CA THR A 190 26.91 -27.17 4.20
C THR A 190 28.18 -26.50 3.67
N ALA A 191 28.07 -25.89 2.46
CA ALA A 191 29.13 -25.05 1.94
C ALA A 191 29.26 -23.79 2.83
N LEU A 192 30.46 -23.53 3.32
CA LEU A 192 30.75 -22.37 4.14
C LEU A 192 31.60 -21.36 3.37
N PRO A 193 31.47 -20.07 3.67
CA PRO A 193 32.36 -19.04 3.12
C PRO A 193 33.78 -19.22 3.65
N PRO A 194 34.79 -18.60 3.00
CA PRO A 194 36.17 -18.63 3.45
C PRO A 194 36.31 -18.24 4.93
N GLY A 195 37.07 -19.02 5.70
CA GLY A 195 37.24 -18.84 7.15
C GLY A 195 36.09 -19.41 8.00
N GLY A 196 35.12 -20.12 7.43
CA GLY A 196 34.05 -20.80 8.18
C GLY A 196 33.09 -19.86 8.91
N ARG A 197 32.91 -18.63 8.41
CA ARG A 197 32.07 -17.62 9.07
C ARG A 197 30.61 -18.06 9.06
N LEU A 198 30.00 -18.15 10.25
CA LEU A 198 28.59 -18.54 10.45
C LEU A 198 27.64 -17.36 10.63
N LEU A 199 28.17 -16.15 10.87
CA LEU A 199 27.34 -14.95 10.84
C LEU A 199 27.12 -14.51 9.38
N GLY A 200 25.88 -14.34 9.00
CA GLY A 200 25.48 -13.94 7.66
C GLY A 200 24.22 -13.08 7.64
N LEU A 201 23.63 -12.87 6.48
CA LEU A 201 22.47 -12.02 6.28
C LEU A 201 21.26 -12.82 5.80
N ILE A 202 20.09 -12.51 6.34
CA ILE A 202 18.79 -12.97 5.83
C ILE A 202 17.96 -11.76 5.45
N ASN A 203 17.49 -11.71 4.21
CA ASN A 203 16.47 -10.78 3.78
C ASN A 203 15.10 -11.27 4.20
N MET A 204 14.49 -10.62 5.20
CA MET A 204 13.22 -11.04 5.77
C MET A 204 12.38 -9.84 6.23
N PRO A 205 11.04 -9.97 6.28
CA PRO A 205 10.18 -8.94 6.86
C PRO A 205 10.34 -8.94 8.38
N ILE A 206 10.51 -7.75 8.96
CA ILE A 206 10.57 -7.54 10.40
C ILE A 206 9.67 -6.37 10.84
N ASN A 207 9.28 -6.36 12.10
CA ASN A 207 8.65 -5.19 12.70
C ASN A 207 9.73 -4.14 12.99
N SER A 208 9.68 -3.02 12.29
CA SER A 208 10.51 -1.85 12.57
C SER A 208 9.92 -1.00 13.70
N THR A 209 10.67 0.00 14.17
CA THR A 209 10.29 0.88 15.28
C THR A 209 9.19 1.89 14.92
N GLY A 210 8.58 1.78 13.75
CA GLY A 210 7.47 2.64 13.32
C GLY A 210 7.92 3.91 12.58
N GLY A 211 7.19 5.01 12.80
CA GLY A 211 7.37 6.26 12.08
C GLY A 211 6.14 7.15 12.15
N ASP A 212 5.97 8.05 11.19
CA ASP A 212 4.78 8.89 11.09
C ASP A 212 4.29 9.06 9.65
N VAL A 213 2.99 9.30 9.50
CA VAL A 213 2.35 9.72 8.26
C VAL A 213 1.40 10.86 8.58
N LYS A 214 1.54 11.99 7.89
CA LYS A 214 0.71 13.18 8.07
C LYS A 214 0.45 13.88 6.75
N GLY A 215 -0.68 14.54 6.63
CA GLY A 215 -1.00 15.19 5.38
C GLY A 215 -2.24 16.06 5.43
N LEU A 216 -2.42 16.73 4.29
CA LEU A 216 -3.60 17.49 3.95
C LEU A 216 -4.22 16.91 2.68
N GLU A 217 -5.54 16.79 2.68
CA GLU A 217 -6.31 16.34 1.52
C GLU A 217 -7.40 17.36 1.23
N LEU A 218 -7.55 17.73 -0.04
CA LEU A 218 -8.59 18.61 -0.53
C LEU A 218 -9.41 17.89 -1.58
N ALA A 219 -10.73 18.06 -1.54
CA ALA A 219 -11.64 17.55 -2.55
C ALA A 219 -12.73 18.58 -2.83
N ALA A 220 -13.05 18.78 -4.10
CA ALA A 220 -14.13 19.65 -4.52
C ALA A 220 -14.84 19.06 -5.75
N SER A 221 -16.15 19.24 -5.79
CA SER A 221 -16.99 18.93 -6.96
C SER A 221 -18.00 20.06 -7.14
N MET A 222 -18.16 20.54 -8.38
CA MET A 222 -19.08 21.62 -8.67
C MET A 222 -19.63 21.52 -10.10
N PRO A 223 -20.96 21.49 -10.28
CA PRO A 223 -21.59 21.80 -11.56
C PRO A 223 -21.37 23.27 -11.88
N LEU A 224 -20.85 23.56 -13.07
CA LEU A 224 -20.43 24.93 -13.42
C LEU A 224 -21.60 25.89 -13.70
N ASN A 225 -22.84 25.38 -13.85
CA ASN A 225 -24.04 26.23 -13.94
C ASN A 225 -24.29 27.03 -12.64
N MET A 226 -23.69 26.62 -11.51
CA MET A 226 -23.72 27.41 -10.27
C MET A 226 -22.89 28.69 -10.38
N ALA A 227 -21.82 28.70 -11.19
CA ALA A 227 -21.00 29.86 -11.45
C ALA A 227 -21.60 30.74 -12.58
N ALA A 228 -22.08 30.11 -13.67
CA ALA A 228 -22.68 30.79 -14.79
C ALA A 228 -23.69 29.88 -15.52
N LYS A 229 -24.92 30.40 -15.76
CA LYS A 229 -26.01 29.61 -16.36
C LYS A 229 -25.68 29.01 -17.75
N TRP A 230 -24.81 29.68 -18.52
CA TRP A 230 -24.41 29.20 -19.84
C TRP A 230 -23.50 27.98 -19.79
N LEU A 231 -22.93 27.66 -18.63
CA LEU A 231 -22.12 26.44 -18.38
C LEU A 231 -22.98 25.23 -17.96
N ASP A 232 -24.30 25.29 -18.18
CA ASP A 232 -25.19 24.19 -17.85
C ASP A 232 -24.82 22.92 -18.61
N GLY A 233 -24.71 21.81 -17.87
CA GLY A 233 -24.17 20.53 -18.34
C GLY A 233 -22.68 20.34 -18.03
N PHE A 234 -21.91 21.39 -17.83
CA PHE A 234 -20.51 21.27 -17.43
C PHE A 234 -20.35 21.12 -15.92
N GLY A 235 -19.30 20.38 -15.53
CA GLY A 235 -18.88 20.30 -14.14
C GLY A 235 -17.39 20.00 -14.01
N ILE A 236 -16.88 20.20 -12.79
CA ILE A 236 -15.49 19.96 -12.42
C ILE A 236 -15.42 19.17 -11.12
N GLU A 237 -14.53 18.20 -11.06
CA GLU A 237 -14.11 17.49 -9.84
C GLU A 237 -12.60 17.65 -9.69
N ALA A 238 -12.15 17.99 -8.49
CA ALA A 238 -10.72 18.12 -8.20
C ALA A 238 -10.40 17.47 -6.86
N LYS A 239 -9.27 16.76 -6.80
CA LYS A 239 -8.71 16.15 -5.58
C LYS A 239 -7.23 16.45 -5.54
N TYR A 240 -6.73 16.75 -4.34
CA TYR A 240 -5.31 16.98 -4.11
C TYR A 240 -4.92 16.47 -2.73
N ALA A 241 -3.75 15.83 -2.63
CA ALA A 241 -3.16 15.41 -1.36
C ALA A 241 -1.67 15.80 -1.33
N ASP A 242 -1.22 16.32 -0.18
CA ASP A 242 0.20 16.47 0.18
C ASP A 242 0.44 15.69 1.47
N ILE A 243 1.16 14.55 1.36
CA ILE A 243 1.34 13.58 2.43
C ILE A 243 2.84 13.41 2.69
N SER A 244 3.27 13.74 3.89
CA SER A 244 4.62 13.48 4.37
C SER A 244 4.62 12.20 5.20
N SER A 245 5.64 11.38 5.03
CA SER A 245 5.81 10.16 5.82
C SER A 245 7.26 9.91 6.16
N SER A 246 7.49 9.22 7.26
CA SER A 246 8.81 8.81 7.73
C SER A 246 8.65 7.44 8.38
N VAL A 247 9.42 6.45 7.96
CA VAL A 247 9.51 5.13 8.59
C VAL A 247 10.95 4.80 8.90
N ASN A 248 11.18 4.28 10.10
CA ASN A 248 12.52 3.99 10.57
C ASN A 248 12.99 2.65 10.01
N LEU A 249 14.21 2.63 9.50
CA LEU A 249 14.90 1.41 9.11
C LEU A 249 15.61 0.82 10.33
N SER A 250 15.50 -0.50 10.52
CA SER A 250 16.32 -1.18 11.53
C SER A 250 17.79 -1.14 11.14
N ALA A 251 18.67 -1.21 12.12
CA ALA A 251 20.10 -1.33 11.89
C ALA A 251 20.40 -2.60 11.09
N SER A 252 20.91 -2.44 9.87
CA SER A 252 21.44 -3.54 9.05
C SER A 252 22.95 -3.53 9.11
N ALA A 253 23.56 -4.71 9.09
CA ALA A 253 25.03 -4.84 9.16
C ALA A 253 25.76 -4.34 7.91
N VAL A 254 25.03 -4.11 6.81
CA VAL A 254 25.62 -3.65 5.53
C VAL A 254 24.84 -2.42 5.07
N ALA A 255 25.47 -1.25 5.18
CA ALA A 255 24.99 -0.03 4.53
C ALA A 255 25.40 -0.08 3.06
N THR A 256 24.43 -0.10 2.15
CA THR A 256 24.66 0.10 0.72
C THR A 256 23.96 1.39 0.28
N ASP A 257 24.59 2.15 -0.61
CA ASP A 257 24.07 3.43 -1.17
C ASP A 257 23.81 4.56 -0.15
N GLY A 258 24.61 4.66 0.93
CA GLY A 258 24.55 5.80 1.86
C GLY A 258 23.33 5.85 2.77
N ILE A 259 22.59 4.74 2.90
CA ILE A 259 21.48 4.64 3.84
C ILE A 259 21.98 3.98 5.12
N ASP A 260 22.30 4.81 6.10
CA ASP A 260 22.83 4.38 7.39
C ASP A 260 21.81 3.58 8.21
N ALA A 261 22.34 2.71 9.05
CA ALA A 261 21.56 2.02 10.08
C ALA A 261 20.82 3.06 10.96
N GLY A 262 19.51 2.87 11.13
CA GLY A 262 18.67 3.77 11.93
C GLY A 262 18.20 5.05 11.20
N SER A 263 18.52 5.23 9.92
CA SER A 263 17.96 6.32 9.12
C SER A 263 16.46 6.10 8.87
N SER A 264 15.74 7.19 8.65
CA SER A 264 14.35 7.15 8.24
C SER A 264 14.19 7.44 6.75
N ILE A 265 13.23 6.79 6.12
CA ILE A 265 12.88 6.98 4.72
C ILE A 265 11.39 7.30 4.59
N PRO A 266 10.96 7.97 3.50
CA PRO A 266 9.54 8.02 3.16
C PRO A 266 8.94 6.62 3.06
N LEU A 267 7.67 6.49 3.43
CA LEU A 267 6.94 5.21 3.35
C LEU A 267 6.95 4.69 1.91
N PRO A 268 7.50 3.48 1.64
CA PRO A 268 7.51 2.90 0.31
C PRO A 268 6.09 2.76 -0.28
N GLY A 269 5.94 3.03 -1.57
CA GLY A 269 4.65 3.03 -2.26
C GLY A 269 3.85 4.32 -2.14
N LEU A 270 4.23 5.26 -1.25
CA LEU A 270 3.50 6.50 -1.00
C LEU A 270 4.14 7.69 -1.71
N SER A 271 3.42 8.28 -2.67
CA SER A 271 3.79 9.56 -3.29
C SER A 271 3.47 10.72 -2.35
N ARG A 272 4.40 11.68 -2.21
CA ARG A 272 4.16 12.87 -1.40
C ARG A 272 2.99 13.71 -1.92
N LYS A 273 2.96 13.93 -3.23
CA LYS A 273 1.90 14.73 -3.86
C LYS A 273 1.14 13.89 -4.85
N SER A 274 -0.18 13.90 -4.74
CA SER A 274 -1.07 13.28 -5.70
C SER A 274 -2.30 14.15 -5.94
N GLY A 275 -2.90 14.04 -7.11
CA GLY A 275 -4.09 14.79 -7.43
C GLY A 275 -4.79 14.27 -8.67
N ALA A 276 -6.04 14.66 -8.81
CA ALA A 276 -6.83 14.39 -10.00
C ALA A 276 -7.73 15.59 -10.28
N VAL A 277 -7.86 15.95 -11.55
CA VAL A 277 -8.84 16.91 -12.02
C VAL A 277 -9.64 16.26 -13.14
N THR A 278 -10.96 16.32 -13.03
CA THR A 278 -11.89 15.84 -14.04
C THR A 278 -12.78 17.00 -14.47
N VAL A 279 -12.86 17.26 -15.75
CA VAL A 279 -13.86 18.16 -16.36
C VAL A 279 -14.83 17.28 -17.12
N TYR A 280 -16.10 17.51 -16.96
CA TYR A 280 -17.14 16.77 -17.62
C TYR A 280 -18.23 17.66 -18.19
N PHE A 281 -18.93 17.12 -19.20
CA PHE A 281 -20.15 17.67 -19.78
C PHE A 281 -21.21 16.57 -19.85
N GLU A 282 -22.39 16.83 -19.33
CA GLU A 282 -23.52 15.89 -19.36
C GLU A 282 -24.81 16.65 -19.67
N LYS A 283 -25.31 16.54 -20.91
CA LYS A 283 -26.55 17.17 -21.32
C LYS A 283 -27.10 16.51 -22.60
N TRP A 284 -28.40 16.43 -22.76
CA TRP A 284 -29.10 15.92 -23.94
C TRP A 284 -28.71 14.49 -24.35
N GLY A 285 -28.45 13.62 -23.38
CA GLY A 285 -27.98 12.27 -23.65
C GLY A 285 -26.49 12.17 -23.99
N PHE A 286 -25.80 13.29 -24.23
CA PHE A 286 -24.38 13.32 -24.47
C PHE A 286 -23.60 13.47 -23.16
N SER A 287 -22.54 12.67 -23.00
CA SER A 287 -21.58 12.77 -21.91
C SER A 287 -20.15 12.82 -22.44
N ALA A 288 -19.35 13.73 -21.90
CA ALA A 288 -17.93 13.81 -22.19
C ALA A 288 -17.18 14.02 -20.87
N ARG A 289 -16.07 13.33 -20.69
CA ARG A 289 -15.26 13.45 -19.48
C ARG A 289 -13.77 13.38 -19.86
N VAL A 290 -13.00 14.35 -19.39
CA VAL A 290 -11.54 14.35 -19.43
C VAL A 290 -11.02 14.33 -18.01
N ALA A 291 -10.23 13.35 -17.67
CA ALA A 291 -9.61 13.20 -16.35
C ALA A 291 -8.09 13.21 -16.47
N ARG A 292 -7.42 14.04 -15.68
CA ARG A 292 -5.98 14.01 -15.51
C ARG A 292 -5.64 13.65 -14.08
N LYS A 293 -4.89 12.56 -13.90
CA LYS A 293 -4.35 12.08 -12.63
C LYS A 293 -2.86 12.36 -12.58
N TYR A 294 -2.36 12.79 -11.45
CA TYR A 294 -0.94 13.06 -11.21
C TYR A 294 -0.49 12.45 -9.89
N ARG A 295 0.73 11.91 -9.86
CA ARG A 295 1.45 11.60 -8.62
C ARG A 295 2.92 11.97 -8.77
N SER A 296 3.54 12.41 -7.66
CA SER A 296 4.98 12.64 -7.60
C SER A 296 5.74 11.31 -7.51
N ASN A 297 7.05 11.36 -7.68
CA ASN A 297 7.93 10.21 -7.45
C ASN A 297 7.79 9.66 -6.02
N PHE A 298 8.07 8.36 -5.86
CA PHE A 298 8.03 7.66 -4.59
C PHE A 298 9.01 6.47 -4.59
N ILE A 299 9.34 5.95 -3.41
CA ILE A 299 10.16 4.74 -3.26
C ILE A 299 9.31 3.54 -3.64
N GLY A 300 9.66 2.85 -4.72
CA GLY A 300 9.00 1.62 -5.16
C GLY A 300 9.53 0.39 -4.44
N GLU A 301 10.85 0.32 -4.25
CA GLU A 301 11.52 -0.81 -3.59
C GLU A 301 12.63 -0.32 -2.67
N VAL A 302 12.84 -1.03 -1.57
CA VAL A 302 13.88 -0.74 -0.57
C VAL A 302 15.08 -1.66 -0.74
N SER A 303 14.89 -2.84 -1.33
CA SER A 303 15.93 -3.83 -1.60
C SER A 303 15.89 -4.24 -3.07
N ASP A 304 17.03 -4.55 -3.65
CA ASP A 304 17.11 -5.09 -5.01
C ASP A 304 16.85 -6.61 -5.04
N PHE A 305 16.98 -7.23 -6.22
CA PHE A 305 16.78 -8.66 -6.41
C PHE A 305 17.78 -9.53 -5.62
N ALA A 306 18.99 -9.04 -5.41
CA ALA A 306 20.01 -9.71 -4.59
C ALA A 306 19.75 -9.56 -3.08
N GLY A 307 18.76 -8.74 -2.68
CA GLY A 307 18.44 -8.43 -1.29
C GLY A 307 19.28 -7.28 -0.72
N ASP A 308 20.13 -6.65 -1.52
CA ASP A 308 20.89 -5.48 -1.08
C ASP A 308 19.97 -4.29 -0.86
N ARG A 309 20.24 -3.49 0.19
CA ARG A 309 19.47 -2.29 0.47
C ARG A 309 19.77 -1.21 -0.56
N ARG A 310 18.89 -1.07 -1.55
CA ARG A 310 19.01 -0.08 -2.62
C ARG A 310 17.64 0.52 -2.92
N LEU A 311 17.47 1.81 -2.70
CA LEU A 311 16.21 2.49 -3.00
C LEU A 311 16.03 2.59 -4.51
N THR A 312 14.96 1.98 -4.98
CA THR A 312 14.48 2.15 -6.35
C THR A 312 13.25 3.04 -6.34
N TYR A 313 13.34 4.17 -7.01
CA TYR A 313 12.26 5.14 -7.12
C TYR A 313 11.41 4.87 -8.36
N VAL A 314 10.11 5.10 -8.23
CA VAL A 314 9.20 5.23 -9.37
C VAL A 314 9.06 6.71 -9.69
N LYS A 315 9.31 7.09 -10.94
CA LYS A 315 9.20 8.48 -11.42
C LYS A 315 7.74 8.95 -11.34
N GLY A 316 7.55 10.20 -10.95
CA GLY A 316 6.24 10.83 -10.96
C GLY A 316 5.62 10.84 -12.36
N GLU A 317 4.32 10.67 -12.43
CA GLU A 317 3.60 10.54 -13.70
C GLU A 317 2.29 11.32 -13.69
N GLY A 318 1.84 11.70 -14.89
CA GLY A 318 0.54 12.30 -15.14
C GLY A 318 -0.19 11.58 -16.27
N ILE A 319 -1.31 10.94 -15.96
CA ILE A 319 -2.10 10.16 -16.92
C ILE A 319 -3.36 10.95 -17.27
N THR A 320 -3.67 11.04 -18.57
CA THR A 320 -4.88 11.71 -19.06
C THR A 320 -5.76 10.69 -19.75
N ASP A 321 -7.03 10.63 -19.32
CA ASP A 321 -8.05 9.73 -19.85
C ASP A 321 -9.21 10.55 -20.45
N LEU A 322 -9.84 10.06 -21.50
CA LEU A 322 -11.02 10.63 -22.16
C LEU A 322 -12.13 9.57 -22.19
N GLN A 323 -13.35 10.02 -21.92
CA GLN A 323 -14.56 9.23 -22.15
C GLN A 323 -15.59 10.09 -22.87
N LEU A 324 -16.22 9.53 -23.89
CA LEU A 324 -17.36 10.10 -24.62
C LEU A 324 -18.49 9.09 -24.61
N GLY A 325 -19.69 9.54 -24.34
CA GLY A 325 -20.89 8.70 -24.33
C GLY A 325 -22.05 9.43 -25.00
N TYR A 326 -22.94 8.66 -25.61
CA TYR A 326 -24.20 9.18 -26.11
C TYR A 326 -25.31 8.14 -25.89
N GLU A 327 -26.39 8.54 -25.24
CA GLU A 327 -27.59 7.74 -25.08
C GLU A 327 -28.71 8.30 -25.93
N VAL A 328 -29.28 7.49 -26.80
CA VAL A 328 -30.38 7.86 -27.69
C VAL A 328 -31.64 8.09 -26.87
N GLN A 329 -32.14 9.32 -26.87
CA GLN A 329 -33.26 9.75 -25.99
C GLN A 329 -34.64 9.45 -26.55
N GLY A 330 -34.77 9.12 -27.87
CA GLY A 330 -36.05 8.91 -28.52
C GLY A 330 -35.96 8.10 -29.80
N GLY A 331 -37.13 7.83 -30.42
CA GLY A 331 -37.25 7.04 -31.65
C GLY A 331 -37.09 5.52 -31.42
N PHE A 332 -36.90 4.78 -32.49
CA PHE A 332 -36.80 3.31 -32.49
C PHE A 332 -35.54 2.79 -31.77
N ALA A 333 -34.51 3.59 -31.65
CA ALA A 333 -33.27 3.24 -30.98
C ALA A 333 -33.17 3.82 -29.57
N LYS A 334 -34.28 4.27 -28.97
CA LYS A 334 -34.27 4.80 -27.59
C LYS A 334 -33.70 3.75 -26.63
N GLY A 335 -32.77 4.17 -25.74
CA GLY A 335 -32.06 3.31 -24.82
C GLY A 335 -30.77 2.69 -25.40
N LEU A 336 -30.46 2.93 -26.67
CA LEU A 336 -29.14 2.60 -27.20
C LEU A 336 -28.11 3.61 -26.68
N SER A 337 -27.05 3.10 -26.07
CA SER A 337 -25.91 3.89 -25.58
C SER A 337 -24.64 3.51 -26.32
N VAL A 338 -23.90 4.50 -26.78
CA VAL A 338 -22.60 4.34 -27.41
C VAL A 338 -21.54 4.92 -26.46
N LEU A 339 -20.47 4.21 -26.24
CA LEU A 339 -19.35 4.60 -25.37
C LEU A 339 -18.04 4.52 -26.13
N PHE A 340 -17.24 5.56 -26.05
CA PHE A 340 -15.85 5.56 -26.45
C PHE A 340 -14.98 5.96 -25.26
N GLN A 341 -13.90 5.21 -25.02
CA GLN A 341 -12.93 5.51 -23.97
C GLN A 341 -11.52 5.45 -24.53
N ALA A 342 -10.70 6.41 -24.13
CA ALA A 342 -9.28 6.45 -24.44
C ALA A 342 -8.48 6.65 -23.14
N TYR A 343 -7.61 5.70 -22.83
CA TYR A 343 -6.77 5.73 -21.65
C TYR A 343 -5.34 6.08 -22.01
N ASN A 344 -4.69 6.81 -21.11
CA ASN A 344 -3.30 7.24 -21.21
C ASN A 344 -3.02 8.01 -22.53
N LEU A 345 -3.87 9.00 -22.86
CA LEU A 345 -3.73 9.81 -24.08
C LEU A 345 -2.35 10.44 -24.27
N GLY A 346 -1.66 10.74 -23.15
CA GLY A 346 -0.30 11.27 -23.17
C GLY A 346 0.78 10.21 -23.45
N ASN A 347 0.40 8.92 -23.56
CA ASN A 347 1.32 7.80 -23.69
C ASN A 347 2.44 7.88 -22.65
N THR A 348 2.06 8.17 -21.40
CA THR A 348 2.98 8.34 -20.26
C THR A 348 3.74 7.05 -20.00
N GLU A 349 5.06 7.16 -19.84
CA GLU A 349 5.95 6.04 -19.62
C GLU A 349 6.07 5.76 -18.12
N TYR A 350 6.12 4.49 -17.74
CA TYR A 350 6.51 4.04 -16.42
C TYR A 350 8.03 3.94 -16.36
N VAL A 351 8.65 4.65 -15.40
CA VAL A 351 10.11 4.71 -15.28
C VAL A 351 10.51 4.43 -13.84
N ARG A 352 11.47 3.53 -13.65
CA ARG A 352 12.14 3.29 -12.36
C ARG A 352 13.59 3.72 -12.46
N TYR A 353 14.11 4.31 -11.39
CA TYR A 353 15.49 4.82 -11.34
C TYR A 353 16.11 4.64 -9.95
N ARG A 354 17.43 4.69 -9.86
CA ARG A 354 18.20 4.62 -8.60
C ARG A 354 19.02 5.88 -8.40
N GLY A 355 18.99 6.44 -7.18
CA GLY A 355 19.69 7.66 -6.83
C GLY A 355 19.16 8.87 -7.60
N THR A 356 19.66 9.12 -8.81
CA THR A 356 19.24 10.23 -9.67
C THR A 356 18.28 9.77 -10.78
N PRO A 357 17.35 10.62 -11.23
CA PRO A 357 16.38 10.28 -12.28
C PRO A 357 16.99 9.82 -13.62
N ASP A 358 18.27 10.11 -13.87
CA ASP A 358 18.99 9.71 -15.09
C ASP A 358 19.52 8.28 -15.01
N ASN A 359 19.64 7.72 -13.82
CA ASN A 359 20.05 6.32 -13.61
C ASN A 359 18.84 5.38 -13.71
N ILE A 360 18.36 5.21 -14.93
CA ILE A 360 17.16 4.42 -15.24
C ILE A 360 17.49 2.93 -15.15
N VAL A 361 16.72 2.19 -14.33
CA VAL A 361 16.80 0.73 -14.21
C VAL A 361 15.70 0.02 -14.96
N GLU A 362 14.58 0.71 -15.21
CA GLU A 362 13.46 0.17 -15.98
C GLU A 362 12.70 1.31 -16.66
N LYS A 363 12.35 1.10 -17.91
CA LYS A 363 11.49 2.01 -18.66
C LYS A 363 10.50 1.20 -19.49
N THR A 364 9.23 1.33 -19.14
CA THR A 364 8.14 0.59 -19.80
C THR A 364 7.14 1.56 -20.42
N LYS A 365 6.76 1.28 -21.64
CA LYS A 365 5.77 2.05 -22.39
C LYS A 365 4.56 1.18 -22.68
N TYR A 366 3.46 1.42 -21.94
CA TYR A 366 2.24 0.61 -22.07
C TYR A 366 1.35 1.01 -23.24
N GLY A 367 1.61 2.19 -23.84
CA GLY A 367 0.81 2.71 -24.95
C GLY A 367 -0.52 3.33 -24.51
N ASN A 368 -1.34 3.62 -25.52
CA ASN A 368 -2.70 4.11 -25.34
C ASN A 368 -3.67 2.95 -25.52
N THR A 369 -4.76 2.94 -24.76
CA THR A 369 -5.83 1.94 -24.90
C THR A 369 -7.11 2.63 -25.33
N TYR A 370 -7.76 2.10 -26.38
CA TYR A 370 -9.03 2.59 -26.87
C TYR A 370 -10.08 1.50 -26.74
N LEU A 371 -11.24 1.86 -26.17
CA LEU A 371 -12.38 0.96 -26.02
C LEU A 371 -13.59 1.58 -26.68
N PHE A 372 -14.36 0.76 -27.37
CA PHE A 372 -15.65 1.10 -27.93
C PHE A 372 -16.72 0.15 -27.40
N GLY A 373 -17.82 0.69 -26.92
CA GLY A 373 -18.90 -0.08 -26.30
C GLY A 373 -20.25 0.32 -26.84
N LEU A 374 -21.13 -0.66 -27.00
CA LEU A 374 -22.55 -0.49 -27.30
C LEU A 374 -23.34 -1.18 -26.20
N ASN A 375 -24.36 -0.50 -25.69
CA ASN A 375 -25.30 -1.05 -24.72
C ASN A 375 -26.71 -0.67 -25.14
N TYR A 376 -27.64 -1.60 -25.04
CA TYR A 376 -29.05 -1.37 -25.34
C TYR A 376 -29.90 -1.78 -24.12
N LYS A 377 -30.67 -0.82 -23.61
CA LYS A 377 -31.58 -1.05 -22.51
C LYS A 377 -32.99 -1.23 -23.08
N LEU A 378 -33.51 -2.44 -22.94
CA LEU A 378 -34.89 -2.80 -23.31
C LEU A 378 -35.90 -2.17 -22.35
#